data_841d1a368b5bb6588d0f9ccd1c296eed
#
_entry.id   841d1a368b5bb6588d0f9ccd1c296eed
#
_cell.length_a   1.000
_cell.length_b   1.000
_cell.length_c   1.000
_cell.angle_alpha   90.00
_cell.angle_beta   90.00
_cell.angle_gamma   90.00
#
_symmetry.space_group_name_H-M   'P 1'
#
loop_
_entity.id
_entity.type
_entity.pdbx_description
1 polymer ?
#
loop_
_entity_poly.entity_id
_entity_poly.type
_entity_poly.pdbx_seq_one_letter_code
_entity_poly.pdbx_strand_id
1 'polypeptide(L)'
;MAIFVNYAKTEEMKKILFVLTALLTLGMAAAVAQPHRSETAVRALQEDRTRAGNNLNSYEFFPIRDTPAPRGYKPVYVSHYGRHGSRSNWGGSAYEGVIAVLERGKAEGILSPEGEMLLTGARKVLAGWDGMDGRLSQRGVREHAAIAKRLYDRYPRVFKGEKRIRAYSSTVQRCIISMNSFTNSLIRQNPKLDIRLDTGEKFMDYLDNEKGWQQVTGRAMRKSMDVMRDIPDDSLGVLSTVFTDPVKARAIVVNARRFTDDVFNTAVVAEDFDIEEDLYSVLPFDAVYRRWAQNNMFLYLGHCNSVDAGLDRVAMAKSCVEDIVTKADEALATGNYAADLRFGHDYPLMALASYLGVEGVGDRLEADEVCDKWMGFWNICMASNLQLIFYKNNAGDVLVKFLYQEQERLLRGLEPFQGPYYKWETVKANLEGYKR
;
A
#
# COMPACT_ATOMS: atom_id res chain seq x y z
N MET A 1 64.31 -39.84 -32.89
CA MET A 1 64.25 -38.62 -32.03
C MET A 1 63.13 -37.67 -32.42
N ALA A 2 62.64 -37.56 -33.65
CA ALA A 2 61.61 -36.67 -34.10
C ALA A 2 60.17 -37.09 -33.66
N ILE A 3 59.88 -38.37 -33.40
CA ILE A 3 58.54 -38.88 -33.03
C ILE A 3 58.20 -38.61 -31.54
N PHE A 4 59.20 -38.61 -30.68
CA PHE A 4 59.02 -38.34 -29.23
C PHE A 4 58.80 -36.86 -28.96
N VAL A 5 59.33 -35.95 -29.76
CA VAL A 5 59.12 -34.49 -29.56
C VAL A 5 57.72 -34.07 -29.98
N ASN A 6 57.11 -34.76 -30.95
CA ASN A 6 55.74 -34.47 -31.37
C ASN A 6 54.69 -34.98 -30.38
N TYR A 7 54.99 -36.09 -29.67
CA TYR A 7 54.04 -36.63 -28.66
C TYR A 7 54.05 -35.78 -27.40
N ALA A 8 55.18 -35.26 -26.96
CA ALA A 8 55.29 -34.37 -25.82
C ALA A 8 54.59 -33.02 -26.07
N LYS A 9 54.69 -32.44 -27.26
CA LYS A 9 53.95 -31.21 -27.63
C LYS A 9 52.48 -31.40 -27.70
N THR A 10 51.92 -32.54 -28.09
CA THR A 10 50.51 -32.85 -28.12
C THR A 10 49.94 -33.03 -26.70
N GLU A 11 50.67 -33.57 -25.77
CA GLU A 11 50.23 -33.71 -24.35
C GLU A 11 50.27 -32.37 -23.61
N GLU A 12 51.25 -31.53 -23.84
CA GLU A 12 51.26 -30.15 -23.30
C GLU A 12 50.12 -29.29 -23.87
N MET A 13 49.88 -29.37 -25.18
CA MET A 13 48.74 -28.69 -25.80
C MET A 13 47.40 -29.19 -25.25
N LYS A 14 47.21 -30.46 -24.98
CA LYS A 14 46.03 -31.03 -24.34
C LYS A 14 45.86 -30.53 -22.91
N LYS A 15 46.95 -30.42 -22.14
CA LYS A 15 46.92 -29.83 -20.78
C LYS A 15 46.56 -28.35 -20.79
N ILE A 16 47.14 -27.58 -21.74
CA ILE A 16 46.80 -26.14 -21.89
C ILE A 16 45.37 -25.98 -22.34
N LEU A 17 44.87 -26.81 -23.28
CA LEU A 17 43.47 -26.77 -23.71
C LEU A 17 42.50 -27.16 -22.57
N PHE A 18 42.86 -28.16 -21.75
CA PHE A 18 42.07 -28.58 -20.58
C PHE A 18 42.04 -27.49 -19.50
N VAL A 19 43.16 -26.81 -19.24
CA VAL A 19 43.23 -25.68 -18.30
C VAL A 19 42.46 -24.47 -18.84
N LEU A 20 42.54 -24.18 -20.15
CA LEU A 20 41.74 -23.11 -20.78
C LEU A 20 40.25 -23.44 -20.79
N THR A 21 39.88 -24.71 -21.03
CA THR A 21 38.47 -25.13 -20.95
C THR A 21 37.96 -25.11 -19.50
N ALA A 22 38.77 -25.53 -18.53
CA ALA A 22 38.44 -25.45 -17.12
C ALA A 22 38.37 -24.00 -16.61
N LEU A 23 39.23 -23.08 -17.11
CA LEU A 23 39.13 -21.65 -16.80
C LEU A 23 37.97 -20.99 -17.50
N LEU A 24 37.58 -21.39 -18.70
CA LEU A 24 36.37 -20.95 -19.39
C LEU A 24 35.10 -21.50 -18.71
N THR A 25 35.11 -22.73 -18.20
CA THR A 25 33.99 -23.30 -17.44
C THR A 25 33.91 -22.77 -16.01
N LEU A 26 35.02 -22.38 -15.37
CA LEU A 26 35.03 -21.65 -14.10
C LEU A 26 34.71 -20.16 -14.28
N GLY A 27 34.98 -19.55 -15.43
CA GLY A 27 34.59 -18.18 -15.78
C GLY A 27 33.13 -18.10 -16.26
N MET A 28 32.52 -19.23 -16.63
CA MET A 28 31.09 -19.43 -16.85
C MET A 28 30.40 -20.04 -15.62
N ALA A 29 31.02 -19.96 -14.43
CA ALA A 29 30.25 -19.98 -13.19
C ALA A 29 29.28 -18.79 -13.28
N ALA A 30 28.07 -19.13 -13.68
CA ALA A 30 26.96 -18.27 -13.98
C ALA A 30 27.13 -16.95 -13.24
N ALA A 31 27.27 -15.84 -13.94
CA ALA A 31 26.62 -14.65 -13.52
C ALA A 31 25.14 -15.07 -13.42
N VAL A 32 24.74 -15.60 -12.26
CA VAL A 32 23.35 -15.67 -11.86
C VAL A 32 22.93 -14.22 -12.01
N ALA A 33 22.17 -13.94 -13.06
CA ALA A 33 21.65 -12.61 -13.30
C ALA A 33 21.07 -12.20 -11.96
N GLN A 34 21.64 -11.16 -11.35
CA GLN A 34 21.07 -10.67 -10.08
C GLN A 34 19.60 -10.40 -10.38
N PRO A 35 18.67 -10.90 -9.57
CA PRO A 35 17.26 -10.69 -9.81
C PRO A 35 17.04 -9.20 -10.01
N HIS A 36 16.31 -8.83 -11.06
CA HIS A 36 16.02 -7.44 -11.37
C HIS A 36 15.39 -6.79 -10.14
N ARG A 37 16.05 -5.74 -9.64
CA ARG A 37 15.53 -4.93 -8.52
C ARG A 37 15.12 -3.58 -9.06
N SER A 38 13.91 -3.17 -8.72
CA SER A 38 13.42 -1.83 -9.01
C SER A 38 14.31 -0.77 -8.36
N GLU A 39 14.97 0.05 -9.16
CA GLU A 39 15.80 1.16 -8.65
C GLU A 39 14.95 2.16 -7.86
N THR A 40 13.71 2.41 -8.29
CA THR A 40 12.76 3.29 -7.61
C THR A 40 12.42 2.76 -6.22
N ALA A 41 12.09 1.48 -6.11
CA ALA A 41 11.79 0.86 -4.83
C ALA A 41 13.00 0.80 -3.91
N VAL A 42 14.18 0.43 -4.45
CA VAL A 42 15.42 0.42 -3.67
C VAL A 42 15.69 1.79 -3.06
N ARG A 43 15.62 2.86 -3.85
CA ARG A 43 15.82 4.23 -3.37
C ARG A 43 14.80 4.60 -2.30
N ALA A 44 13.51 4.36 -2.57
CA ALA A 44 12.44 4.68 -1.63
C ALA A 44 12.59 3.95 -0.28
N LEU A 45 12.97 2.66 -0.31
CA LEU A 45 13.19 1.86 0.91
C LEU A 45 14.50 2.19 1.63
N GLN A 46 15.50 2.74 0.93
CA GLN A 46 16.72 3.26 1.56
C GLN A 46 16.47 4.59 2.24
N GLU A 47 15.60 5.44 1.67
CA GLU A 47 15.19 6.70 2.29
C GLU A 47 14.34 6.47 3.53
N ASP A 48 13.40 5.50 3.46
CA ASP A 48 12.50 5.18 4.55
C ASP A 48 12.09 3.69 4.50
N ARG A 49 12.62 2.89 5.43
CA ARG A 49 12.35 1.45 5.50
C ARG A 49 10.92 1.10 5.91
N THR A 50 10.19 2.01 6.54
CA THR A 50 8.79 1.79 6.93
C THR A 50 7.91 1.56 5.71
N ARG A 51 8.26 2.14 4.55
CA ARG A 51 7.61 1.91 3.26
C ARG A 51 7.54 0.43 2.85
N ALA A 52 8.39 -0.43 3.43
CA ALA A 52 8.30 -1.88 3.18
C ALA A 52 6.99 -2.50 3.68
N GLY A 53 6.29 -1.84 4.59
CA GLY A 53 4.95 -2.22 5.05
C GLY A 53 3.87 -2.17 3.97
N ASN A 54 4.11 -1.50 2.81
CA ASN A 54 3.13 -1.33 1.72
C ASN A 54 1.78 -0.79 2.22
N ASN A 55 0.74 -1.63 2.17
CA ASN A 55 -0.59 -1.28 2.65
C ASN A 55 -0.70 -1.18 4.18
N LEU A 56 0.32 -1.60 4.92
CA LEU A 56 0.40 -1.40 6.38
C LEU A 56 1.23 -0.15 6.75
N ASN A 57 1.86 0.51 5.77
CA ASN A 57 2.55 1.77 6.00
C ASN A 57 1.56 2.87 6.42
N SER A 58 1.93 3.73 7.36
CA SER A 58 1.12 4.88 7.77
C SER A 58 0.93 5.87 6.63
N TYR A 59 -0.06 6.77 6.74
CA TYR A 59 -0.36 7.75 5.70
C TYR A 59 0.79 8.72 5.49
N GLU A 60 1.42 8.67 4.32
CA GLU A 60 2.47 9.60 3.93
C GLU A 60 1.85 10.81 3.22
N PHE A 61 2.04 11.99 3.80
CA PHE A 61 1.53 13.24 3.24
C PHE A 61 2.55 13.88 2.32
N PHE A 62 2.15 14.15 1.09
CA PHE A 62 2.95 14.90 0.11
C PHE A 62 2.40 16.33 -0.06
N PRO A 63 3.28 17.34 -0.24
CA PRO A 63 2.84 18.72 -0.48
C PRO A 63 1.88 18.80 -1.67
N ILE A 64 0.73 19.44 -1.44
CA ILE A 64 -0.33 19.55 -2.42
C ILE A 64 -0.04 20.68 -3.39
N ARG A 65 -0.24 20.42 -4.69
CA ARG A 65 -0.24 21.43 -5.75
C ARG A 65 -1.59 21.38 -6.43
N ASP A 66 -2.36 22.48 -6.29
CA ASP A 66 -3.67 22.60 -6.91
C ASP A 66 -3.61 23.39 -8.22
N THR A 67 -4.05 22.79 -9.31
CA THR A 67 -4.32 23.50 -10.55
C THR A 67 -5.57 24.37 -10.37
N PRO A 68 -5.51 25.68 -10.67
CA PRO A 68 -6.67 26.56 -10.55
C PRO A 68 -7.86 26.08 -11.41
N ALA A 69 -9.06 26.24 -10.88
CA ALA A 69 -10.26 25.89 -11.62
C ALA A 69 -10.43 26.75 -12.90
N PRO A 70 -10.95 26.20 -13.99
CA PRO A 70 -11.29 26.97 -15.19
C PRO A 70 -12.19 28.15 -14.85
N ARG A 71 -12.03 29.26 -15.60
CA ARG A 71 -12.75 30.51 -15.34
C ARG A 71 -14.27 30.28 -15.28
N GLY A 72 -14.89 30.78 -14.22
CA GLY A 72 -16.34 30.68 -13.99
C GLY A 72 -16.79 29.43 -13.22
N TYR A 73 -15.94 28.42 -13.08
CA TYR A 73 -16.26 27.21 -12.32
C TYR A 73 -15.89 27.35 -10.84
N LYS A 74 -16.77 26.90 -9.99
CA LYS A 74 -16.57 26.93 -8.53
C LYS A 74 -16.86 25.57 -7.93
N PRO A 75 -16.10 25.12 -6.89
CA PRO A 75 -16.36 23.83 -6.25
C PRO A 75 -17.70 23.86 -5.54
N VAL A 76 -18.48 22.79 -5.70
CA VAL A 76 -19.87 22.69 -5.19
C VAL A 76 -20.16 21.41 -4.41
N TYR A 77 -19.42 20.31 -4.69
CA TYR A 77 -19.70 19.01 -4.08
C TYR A 77 -18.41 18.14 -4.06
N VAL A 78 -18.33 17.23 -3.09
CA VAL A 78 -17.25 16.25 -2.93
C VAL A 78 -17.82 14.85 -2.82
N SER A 79 -17.28 13.92 -3.60
CA SER A 79 -17.46 12.48 -3.38
C SER A 79 -16.13 11.88 -2.89
N HIS A 80 -16.13 11.26 -1.73
CA HIS A 80 -14.93 10.73 -1.08
C HIS A 80 -15.06 9.23 -0.84
N TYR A 81 -14.00 8.48 -1.11
CA TYR A 81 -13.79 7.12 -0.62
C TYR A 81 -12.47 7.08 0.14
N GLY A 82 -12.50 6.73 1.42
CA GLY A 82 -11.33 6.56 2.29
C GLY A 82 -11.20 5.13 2.76
N ARG A 83 -9.99 4.58 2.70
CA ARG A 83 -9.58 3.42 3.46
C ARG A 83 -9.50 3.79 4.94
N HIS A 84 -9.75 2.84 5.87
CA HIS A 84 -9.48 3.07 7.30
C HIS A 84 -8.02 3.51 7.54
N GLY A 85 -7.77 4.21 8.65
CA GLY A 85 -6.43 4.67 9.05
C GLY A 85 -5.56 3.57 9.66
N SER A 86 -4.39 3.98 10.14
CA SER A 86 -3.41 3.14 10.85
C SER A 86 -4.05 2.33 11.97
N ARG A 87 -3.65 1.08 12.09
CA ARG A 87 -4.32 0.09 12.96
C ARG A 87 -3.36 -0.98 13.45
N SER A 88 -3.72 -1.62 14.56
CA SER A 88 -3.09 -2.86 15.00
C SER A 88 -3.23 -3.98 13.95
N ASN A 89 -2.27 -4.90 13.97
CA ASN A 89 -2.33 -6.08 13.11
C ASN A 89 -3.30 -7.15 13.68
N TRP A 90 -3.51 -8.23 12.92
CA TRP A 90 -4.29 -9.38 13.33
C TRP A 90 -3.39 -10.36 14.09
N GLY A 91 -3.70 -10.64 15.38
CA GLY A 91 -3.01 -11.61 16.21
C GLY A 91 -1.61 -11.18 16.69
N GLY A 92 -1.36 -11.33 17.99
CA GLY A 92 -0.12 -10.93 18.68
C GLY A 92 1.00 -11.96 18.66
N SER A 93 0.79 -13.15 18.07
CA SER A 93 1.76 -14.26 18.17
C SER A 93 3.15 -13.95 17.59
N ALA A 94 3.24 -13.04 16.62
CA ALA A 94 4.52 -12.58 16.09
C ALA A 94 5.30 -11.80 17.16
N TYR A 95 4.67 -10.86 17.83
CA TYR A 95 5.28 -10.02 18.86
C TYR A 95 5.70 -10.83 20.08
N GLU A 96 4.84 -11.72 20.56
CA GLU A 96 5.12 -12.64 21.65
C GLU A 96 6.29 -13.56 21.32
N GLY A 97 6.34 -14.09 20.08
CA GLY A 97 7.43 -14.93 19.58
C GLY A 97 8.77 -14.20 19.56
N VAL A 98 8.80 -12.96 19.08
CA VAL A 98 10.00 -12.13 19.09
C VAL A 98 10.46 -11.86 20.52
N ILE A 99 9.56 -11.45 21.41
CA ILE A 99 9.88 -11.18 22.83
C ILE A 99 10.43 -12.43 23.49
N ALA A 100 9.80 -13.59 23.34
CA ALA A 100 10.23 -14.85 23.96
C ALA A 100 11.65 -15.26 23.54
N VAL A 101 12.00 -15.07 22.27
CA VAL A 101 13.35 -15.34 21.75
C VAL A 101 14.37 -14.38 22.35
N LEU A 102 14.04 -13.06 22.36
CA LEU A 102 14.95 -12.04 22.88
C LEU A 102 15.16 -12.15 24.39
N GLU A 103 14.13 -12.49 25.18
CA GLU A 103 14.25 -12.77 26.62
C GLU A 103 15.21 -13.93 26.91
N ARG A 104 15.16 -15.01 26.11
CA ARG A 104 16.11 -16.09 26.22
C ARG A 104 17.53 -15.63 25.90
N GLY A 105 17.71 -14.84 24.83
CA GLY A 105 19.02 -14.26 24.49
C GLY A 105 19.56 -13.37 25.58
N LYS A 106 18.69 -12.59 26.23
CA LYS A 106 19.05 -11.75 27.38
C LYS A 106 19.48 -12.59 28.59
N ALA A 107 18.74 -13.65 28.91
CA ALA A 107 19.09 -14.57 29.99
C ALA A 107 20.43 -15.27 29.76
N GLU A 108 20.78 -15.56 28.50
CA GLU A 108 22.08 -16.14 28.09
C GLU A 108 23.22 -15.09 27.99
N GLY A 109 22.90 -13.80 28.17
CA GLY A 109 23.86 -12.70 28.07
C GLY A 109 24.43 -12.48 26.67
N ILE A 110 23.65 -12.81 25.63
CA ILE A 110 24.08 -12.73 24.22
C ILE A 110 23.30 -11.71 23.39
N LEU A 111 22.47 -10.83 23.98
CA LEU A 111 21.87 -9.75 23.22
C LEU A 111 22.90 -8.66 22.88
N SER A 112 22.82 -8.15 21.63
CA SER A 112 23.49 -6.93 21.23
C SER A 112 22.71 -5.69 21.73
N PRO A 113 23.26 -4.48 21.64
CA PRO A 113 22.50 -3.25 21.87
C PRO A 113 21.26 -3.15 20.98
N GLU A 114 21.35 -3.57 19.72
CA GLU A 114 20.25 -3.63 18.75
C GLU A 114 19.19 -4.66 19.19
N GLY A 115 19.60 -5.79 19.77
CA GLY A 115 18.71 -6.77 20.35
C GLY A 115 17.95 -6.25 21.57
N GLU A 116 18.60 -5.47 22.45
CA GLU A 116 17.93 -4.81 23.58
C GLU A 116 16.93 -3.74 23.11
N MET A 117 17.29 -2.96 22.09
CA MET A 117 16.39 -1.98 21.46
C MET A 117 15.16 -2.70 20.84
N LEU A 118 15.38 -3.78 20.09
CA LEU A 118 14.30 -4.58 19.51
C LEU A 118 13.36 -5.16 20.59
N LEU A 119 13.92 -5.69 21.70
CA LEU A 119 13.13 -6.20 22.82
C LEU A 119 12.26 -5.10 23.45
N THR A 120 12.83 -3.90 23.60
CA THR A 120 12.11 -2.76 24.17
C THR A 120 10.96 -2.35 23.25
N GLY A 121 11.22 -2.19 21.95
CA GLY A 121 10.19 -1.82 20.97
C GLY A 121 9.13 -2.89 20.81
N ALA A 122 9.51 -4.19 20.75
CA ALA A 122 8.55 -5.28 20.65
C ALA A 122 7.58 -5.35 21.84
N ARG A 123 8.08 -5.08 23.05
CA ARG A 123 7.23 -4.97 24.25
C ARG A 123 6.24 -3.81 24.18
N LYS A 124 6.68 -2.64 23.66
CA LYS A 124 5.79 -1.49 23.42
C LYS A 124 4.73 -1.81 22.38
N VAL A 125 5.10 -2.50 21.28
CA VAL A 125 4.15 -2.97 20.25
C VAL A 125 3.12 -3.90 20.87
N LEU A 126 3.56 -4.91 21.64
CA LEU A 126 2.64 -5.85 22.29
C LEU A 126 1.69 -5.14 23.26
N ALA A 127 2.19 -4.21 24.06
CA ALA A 127 1.36 -3.42 25.00
C ALA A 127 0.33 -2.53 24.28
N GLY A 128 0.71 -1.92 23.15
CA GLY A 128 -0.20 -1.12 22.32
C GLY A 128 -1.24 -1.97 21.59
N TRP A 129 -0.86 -3.22 21.24
CA TRP A 129 -1.74 -4.16 20.54
C TRP A 129 -2.75 -4.85 21.49
N ASP A 130 -2.42 -5.08 22.75
CA ASP A 130 -3.23 -5.87 23.66
C ASP A 130 -4.70 -5.42 23.70
N GLY A 131 -5.61 -6.36 23.40
CA GLY A 131 -7.04 -6.08 23.26
C GLY A 131 -7.44 -5.21 22.05
N MET A 132 -6.50 -4.89 21.14
CA MET A 132 -6.71 -3.99 19.99
C MET A 132 -6.64 -4.71 18.64
N ASP A 133 -6.87 -6.02 18.59
CA ASP A 133 -6.76 -6.82 17.37
C ASP A 133 -7.55 -6.23 16.19
N GLY A 134 -6.82 -5.82 15.13
CA GLY A 134 -7.39 -5.17 13.93
C GLY A 134 -8.10 -3.83 14.17
N ARG A 135 -7.90 -3.20 15.34
CA ARG A 135 -8.56 -1.94 15.74
C ARG A 135 -7.77 -0.72 15.32
N LEU A 136 -8.47 0.38 15.03
CA LEU A 136 -7.85 1.65 14.67
C LEU A 136 -6.97 2.17 15.81
N SER A 137 -5.74 2.58 15.48
CA SER A 137 -4.83 3.22 16.44
C SER A 137 -5.12 4.72 16.58
N GLN A 138 -4.51 5.38 17.59
CA GLN A 138 -4.60 6.83 17.73
C GLN A 138 -3.96 7.57 16.55
N ARG A 139 -2.93 6.98 15.91
CA ARG A 139 -2.37 7.49 14.67
C ARG A 139 -3.42 7.52 13.56
N GLY A 140 -4.17 6.43 13.36
CA GLY A 140 -5.25 6.37 12.38
C GLY A 140 -6.38 7.39 12.62
N VAL A 141 -6.67 7.70 13.88
CA VAL A 141 -7.60 8.80 14.25
C VAL A 141 -7.06 10.15 13.76
N ARG A 142 -5.76 10.43 14.01
CA ARG A 142 -5.11 11.68 13.58
C ARG A 142 -5.03 11.81 12.06
N GLU A 143 -4.74 10.73 11.35
CA GLU A 143 -4.68 10.70 9.88
C GLU A 143 -5.99 11.19 9.27
N HIS A 144 -7.11 10.60 9.64
CA HIS A 144 -8.42 10.98 9.13
C HIS A 144 -8.83 12.40 9.53
N ALA A 145 -8.53 12.82 10.75
CA ALA A 145 -8.79 14.19 11.17
C ALA A 145 -8.00 15.22 10.36
N ALA A 146 -6.74 14.91 10.03
CA ALA A 146 -5.88 15.77 9.23
C ALA A 146 -6.32 15.84 7.75
N ILE A 147 -6.67 14.70 7.13
CA ILE A 147 -7.19 14.65 5.76
C ILE A 147 -8.47 15.49 5.65
N ALA A 148 -9.39 15.33 6.61
CA ALA A 148 -10.64 16.10 6.64
C ALA A 148 -10.40 17.60 6.77
N LYS A 149 -9.46 18.01 7.64
CA LYS A 149 -9.09 19.40 7.81
C LYS A 149 -8.51 19.98 6.51
N ARG A 150 -7.58 19.29 5.85
CA ARG A 150 -7.00 19.74 4.58
C ARG A 150 -8.05 19.81 3.47
N LEU A 151 -8.99 18.87 3.41
CA LEU A 151 -10.11 18.91 2.46
C LEU A 151 -10.98 20.16 2.69
N TYR A 152 -11.30 20.48 3.95
CA TYR A 152 -12.04 21.68 4.28
C TYR A 152 -11.30 22.95 3.91
N ASP A 153 -10.01 23.04 4.26
CA ASP A 153 -9.16 24.21 3.98
C ASP A 153 -9.01 24.48 2.46
N ARG A 154 -8.93 23.40 1.64
CA ARG A 154 -8.83 23.50 0.17
C ARG A 154 -10.15 23.90 -0.49
N TYR A 155 -11.28 23.45 0.05
CA TYR A 155 -12.60 23.63 -0.57
C TYR A 155 -13.64 24.23 0.40
N PRO A 156 -13.33 25.34 1.12
CA PRO A 156 -14.19 25.87 2.18
C PRO A 156 -15.56 26.26 1.65
N ARG A 157 -15.65 26.64 0.36
CA ARG A 157 -16.90 27.00 -0.29
C ARG A 157 -17.90 25.84 -0.31
N VAL A 158 -17.45 24.61 -0.49
CA VAL A 158 -18.31 23.42 -0.52
C VAL A 158 -19.03 23.23 0.80
N PHE A 159 -18.32 23.49 1.91
CA PHE A 159 -18.77 23.25 3.27
C PHE A 159 -19.37 24.52 3.94
N LYS A 160 -19.57 25.61 3.19
CA LYS A 160 -20.07 26.86 3.75
C LYS A 160 -21.59 26.81 4.01
N GLY A 161 -22.01 27.25 5.21
CA GLY A 161 -23.42 27.32 5.60
C GLY A 161 -23.97 26.00 6.12
N GLU A 162 -25.28 25.86 6.09
CA GLU A 162 -26.01 24.67 6.50
C GLU A 162 -26.10 23.69 5.35
N LYS A 163 -25.09 22.83 5.22
CA LYS A 163 -25.01 21.82 4.17
C LYS A 163 -25.11 20.43 4.76
N ARG A 164 -25.76 19.53 4.02
CA ARG A 164 -25.87 18.12 4.38
C ARG A 164 -24.67 17.33 3.89
N ILE A 165 -24.22 16.39 4.71
CA ILE A 165 -23.21 15.41 4.40
C ILE A 165 -23.76 14.04 4.73
N ARG A 166 -23.61 13.09 3.78
CA ARG A 166 -23.89 11.68 4.03
C ARG A 166 -22.57 10.96 4.21
N ALA A 167 -22.38 10.27 5.31
CA ALA A 167 -21.19 9.50 5.60
C ALA A 167 -21.55 8.04 5.88
N TYR A 168 -20.85 7.14 5.21
CA TYR A 168 -21.10 5.70 5.27
C TYR A 168 -19.81 4.96 5.60
N SER A 169 -19.91 3.92 6.44
CA SER A 169 -18.77 3.03 6.66
C SER A 169 -19.16 1.57 6.52
N SER A 170 -18.17 0.71 6.24
CA SER A 170 -18.33 -0.72 6.48
C SER A 170 -18.65 -0.97 7.95
N THR A 171 -19.20 -2.14 8.26
CA THR A 171 -19.56 -2.53 9.64
C THR A 171 -18.35 -2.77 10.55
N VAL A 172 -17.14 -2.69 10.01
CA VAL A 172 -15.90 -2.97 10.72
C VAL A 172 -15.50 -1.77 11.59
N GLN A 173 -15.18 -2.01 12.85
CA GLN A 173 -14.92 -0.99 13.86
C GLN A 173 -13.91 0.10 13.40
N ARG A 174 -12.78 -0.30 12.78
CA ARG A 174 -11.77 0.67 12.33
C ARG A 174 -12.29 1.64 11.25
N CYS A 175 -13.23 1.22 10.40
CA CYS A 175 -13.86 2.07 9.39
C CYS A 175 -14.86 3.04 10.04
N ILE A 176 -15.65 2.56 11.01
CA ILE A 176 -16.58 3.39 11.77
C ILE A 176 -15.85 4.50 12.51
N ILE A 177 -14.74 4.17 13.19
CA ILE A 177 -13.96 5.19 13.93
C ILE A 177 -13.25 6.15 12.96
N SER A 178 -12.75 5.66 11.82
CA SER A 178 -12.16 6.51 10.76
C SER A 178 -13.18 7.53 10.25
N MET A 179 -14.42 7.08 9.95
CA MET A 179 -15.53 7.94 9.55
C MET A 179 -15.81 9.00 10.61
N ASN A 180 -15.91 8.59 11.88
CA ASN A 180 -16.16 9.52 12.99
C ASN A 180 -15.03 10.55 13.15
N SER A 181 -13.76 10.12 13.03
CA SER A 181 -12.61 11.02 13.14
C SER A 181 -12.62 12.08 12.05
N PHE A 182 -12.92 11.68 10.82
CA PHE A 182 -13.04 12.57 9.66
C PHE A 182 -14.18 13.57 9.84
N THR A 183 -15.38 13.09 10.15
CA THR A 183 -16.58 13.93 10.28
C THR A 183 -16.52 14.87 11.47
N ASN A 184 -15.96 14.43 12.62
CA ASN A 184 -15.71 15.31 13.76
C ASN A 184 -14.73 16.44 13.41
N SER A 185 -13.72 16.18 12.57
CA SER A 185 -12.83 17.23 12.11
C SER A 185 -13.56 18.26 11.25
N LEU A 186 -14.48 17.85 10.36
CA LEU A 186 -15.32 18.77 9.58
C LEU A 186 -16.25 19.61 10.49
N ILE A 187 -16.90 18.99 11.47
CA ILE A 187 -17.78 19.68 12.43
C ILE A 187 -17.00 20.75 13.21
N ARG A 188 -15.76 20.47 13.60
CA ARG A 188 -14.90 21.48 14.28
C ARG A 188 -14.60 22.69 13.40
N GLN A 189 -14.56 22.53 12.07
CA GLN A 189 -14.37 23.64 11.11
C GLN A 189 -15.69 24.40 10.86
N ASN A 190 -16.81 23.68 10.76
CA ASN A 190 -18.13 24.28 10.59
C ASN A 190 -19.20 23.51 11.39
N PRO A 191 -19.57 23.98 12.60
CA PRO A 191 -20.58 23.35 13.45
C PRO A 191 -22.00 23.35 12.86
N LYS A 192 -22.25 24.06 11.74
CA LYS A 192 -23.56 24.10 11.07
C LYS A 192 -23.77 22.99 10.04
N LEU A 193 -22.78 22.13 9.84
CA LEU A 193 -22.92 20.97 8.97
C LEU A 193 -23.91 19.96 9.55
N ASP A 194 -24.89 19.56 8.74
CA ASP A 194 -25.81 18.46 9.04
C ASP A 194 -25.20 17.14 8.52
N ILE A 195 -24.50 16.43 9.39
CA ILE A 195 -23.79 15.19 9.02
C ILE A 195 -24.59 13.98 9.49
N ARG A 196 -25.11 13.21 8.52
CA ARG A 196 -25.73 11.92 8.78
C ARG A 196 -24.71 10.81 8.67
N LEU A 197 -24.50 10.06 9.76
CA LEU A 197 -23.65 8.87 9.81
C LEU A 197 -24.49 7.61 9.68
N ASP A 198 -24.05 6.69 8.83
CA ASP A 198 -24.73 5.39 8.66
C ASP A 198 -23.69 4.26 8.45
N THR A 199 -24.04 3.06 8.94
CA THR A 199 -23.25 1.83 8.75
C THR A 199 -24.20 0.64 8.68
N GLY A 200 -23.89 -0.37 7.88
CA GLY A 200 -24.75 -1.56 7.79
C GLY A 200 -24.44 -2.43 6.59
N GLU A 201 -24.96 -3.65 6.62
CA GLU A 201 -24.74 -4.68 5.57
C GLU A 201 -25.12 -4.19 4.16
N LYS A 202 -26.11 -3.32 4.03
CA LYS A 202 -26.54 -2.74 2.73
C LYS A 202 -25.43 -1.94 2.02
N PHE A 203 -24.37 -1.52 2.74
CA PHE A 203 -23.25 -0.77 2.17
C PHE A 203 -22.04 -1.66 1.86
N MET A 204 -22.04 -2.93 2.33
CA MET A 204 -20.88 -3.81 2.22
C MET A 204 -20.54 -4.16 0.79
N ASP A 205 -21.52 -4.20 -0.14
CA ASP A 205 -21.25 -4.50 -1.55
C ASP A 205 -20.27 -3.53 -2.22
N TYR A 206 -20.19 -2.29 -1.74
CA TYR A 206 -19.27 -1.29 -2.29
C TYR A 206 -18.24 -0.73 -1.30
N LEU A 207 -18.31 -1.11 -0.02
CA LEU A 207 -17.32 -0.70 0.98
C LEU A 207 -16.36 -1.82 1.37
N ASP A 208 -16.72 -3.08 1.18
CA ASP A 208 -15.88 -4.22 1.58
C ASP A 208 -15.85 -5.38 0.58
N ASN A 209 -16.84 -5.62 -0.18
CA ASN A 209 -17.01 -6.63 -1.26
C ASN A 209 -16.04 -7.84 -1.22
N GLU A 210 -16.01 -8.57 -0.09
CA GLU A 210 -15.09 -9.70 0.11
C GLU A 210 -15.36 -10.90 -0.83
N LYS A 211 -16.59 -11.04 -1.34
CA LYS A 211 -17.07 -12.28 -1.96
C LYS A 211 -16.35 -12.68 -3.26
N GLY A 212 -15.69 -11.78 -3.93
CA GLY A 212 -15.06 -12.07 -5.24
C GLY A 212 -13.54 -12.22 -5.19
N TRP A 213 -12.85 -11.68 -4.19
CA TRP A 213 -11.40 -11.64 -4.18
C TRP A 213 -10.73 -12.99 -3.85
N GLN A 214 -11.42 -13.88 -3.11
CA GLN A 214 -10.85 -15.16 -2.69
C GLN A 214 -10.43 -16.07 -3.87
N GLN A 215 -11.16 -16.05 -4.98
CA GLN A 215 -10.84 -16.88 -6.14
C GLN A 215 -9.57 -16.43 -6.88
N VAL A 216 -9.32 -15.12 -6.92
CA VAL A 216 -8.15 -14.53 -7.62
C VAL A 216 -6.91 -14.52 -6.72
N THR A 217 -7.10 -14.41 -5.41
CA THR A 217 -6.03 -14.32 -4.41
C THR A 217 -5.03 -15.49 -4.49
N GLY A 218 -5.51 -16.74 -4.66
CA GLY A 218 -4.64 -17.92 -4.76
C GLY A 218 -3.68 -17.86 -5.97
N ARG A 219 -4.10 -17.28 -7.08
CA ARG A 219 -3.24 -17.09 -8.27
C ARG A 219 -2.22 -15.96 -8.03
N ALA A 220 -2.66 -14.83 -7.50
CA ALA A 220 -1.80 -13.71 -7.12
C ALA A 220 -0.74 -14.14 -6.12
N MET A 221 -1.11 -14.92 -5.10
CA MET A 221 -0.19 -15.46 -4.11
C MET A 221 0.90 -16.33 -4.75
N ARG A 222 0.56 -17.23 -5.66
CA ARG A 222 1.54 -18.06 -6.37
C ARG A 222 2.51 -17.21 -7.17
N LYS A 223 2.03 -16.25 -7.93
CA LYS A 223 2.89 -15.35 -8.71
C LYS A 223 3.81 -14.49 -7.83
N SER A 224 3.31 -13.97 -6.72
CA SER A 224 4.15 -13.22 -5.78
C SER A 224 5.24 -14.08 -5.13
N MET A 225 4.97 -15.37 -4.89
CA MET A 225 5.98 -16.33 -4.42
C MET A 225 7.03 -16.64 -5.48
N ASP A 226 6.66 -16.68 -6.76
CA ASP A 226 7.61 -16.90 -7.86
C ASP A 226 8.62 -15.74 -7.96
N VAL A 227 8.19 -14.49 -7.81
CA VAL A 227 9.07 -13.31 -7.72
C VAL A 227 10.06 -13.42 -6.55
N MET A 228 9.65 -14.04 -5.45
CA MET A 228 10.50 -14.22 -4.26
C MET A 228 11.60 -15.26 -4.44
N ARG A 229 11.48 -16.16 -5.42
CA ARG A 229 12.42 -17.28 -5.59
C ARG A 229 13.83 -16.79 -5.88
N ASP A 230 13.95 -15.69 -6.59
CA ASP A 230 15.22 -15.16 -7.09
C ASP A 230 15.82 -14.06 -6.20
N ILE A 231 15.14 -13.68 -5.13
CA ILE A 231 15.64 -12.69 -4.16
C ILE A 231 16.37 -13.42 -3.01
N PRO A 232 17.63 -13.09 -2.70
CA PRO A 232 18.39 -13.73 -1.64
C PRO A 232 17.67 -13.70 -0.29
N ASP A 233 17.76 -14.81 0.44
CA ASP A 233 17.25 -14.92 1.81
C ASP A 233 18.38 -14.71 2.81
N ASP A 234 18.49 -13.50 3.36
CA ASP A 234 19.50 -13.16 4.38
C ASP A 234 18.90 -13.16 5.80
N SER A 235 18.06 -14.16 6.10
CA SER A 235 17.49 -14.30 7.43
C SER A 235 18.52 -14.56 8.54
N LEU A 236 19.75 -15.00 8.15
CA LEU A 236 20.84 -15.17 9.10
C LEU A 236 21.48 -13.84 9.52
N GLY A 237 21.41 -12.80 8.69
CA GLY A 237 21.89 -11.46 9.01
C GLY A 237 21.19 -10.87 10.23
N VAL A 238 19.91 -11.17 10.45
CA VAL A 238 19.18 -10.73 11.66
C VAL A 238 19.81 -11.29 12.93
N LEU A 239 20.26 -12.55 12.93
CA LEU A 239 20.88 -13.16 14.10
C LEU A 239 22.20 -12.47 14.48
N SER A 240 23.04 -12.13 13.51
CA SER A 240 24.32 -11.45 13.74
C SER A 240 24.16 -9.98 14.18
N THR A 241 23.04 -9.35 13.86
CA THR A 241 22.70 -8.01 14.32
C THR A 241 22.14 -8.03 15.75
N VAL A 242 21.24 -8.96 16.02
CA VAL A 242 20.48 -9.00 17.28
C VAL A 242 21.24 -9.69 18.41
N PHE A 243 22.16 -10.59 18.08
CA PHE A 243 22.93 -11.37 19.06
C PHE A 243 24.43 -11.21 18.89
N THR A 244 25.16 -11.11 20.02
CA THR A 244 26.62 -11.06 20.06
C THR A 244 27.27 -12.41 19.79
N ASP A 245 26.56 -13.52 19.99
CA ASP A 245 27.00 -14.90 19.70
C ASP A 245 25.98 -15.59 18.77
N PRO A 246 26.15 -15.48 17.44
CA PRO A 246 25.23 -16.10 16.48
C PRO A 246 25.19 -17.62 16.56
N VAL A 247 26.21 -18.29 17.11
CA VAL A 247 26.24 -19.75 17.26
C VAL A 247 25.29 -20.15 18.38
N LYS A 248 25.36 -19.51 19.53
CA LYS A 248 24.40 -19.72 20.62
C LYS A 248 23.00 -19.28 20.22
N ALA A 249 22.87 -18.18 19.47
CA ALA A 249 21.57 -17.70 18.97
C ALA A 249 20.83 -18.77 18.15
N ARG A 250 21.54 -19.57 17.32
CA ARG A 250 20.94 -20.67 16.56
C ARG A 250 20.32 -21.77 17.43
N ALA A 251 20.79 -21.95 18.66
CA ALA A 251 20.19 -22.88 19.61
C ALA A 251 18.88 -22.33 20.21
N ILE A 252 18.74 -21.00 20.27
CA ILE A 252 17.55 -20.30 20.77
C ILE A 252 16.52 -20.11 19.64
N VAL A 253 16.99 -19.71 18.44
CA VAL A 253 16.16 -19.41 17.27
C VAL A 253 16.05 -20.66 16.41
N VAL A 254 14.99 -21.44 16.63
CA VAL A 254 14.75 -22.72 15.94
C VAL A 254 14.58 -22.51 14.42
N ASN A 255 13.96 -21.40 14.00
CA ASN A 255 13.74 -21.06 12.61
C ASN A 255 14.09 -19.59 12.37
N ALA A 256 15.27 -19.33 11.80
CA ALA A 256 15.78 -17.97 11.56
C ALA A 256 14.89 -17.19 10.58
N ARG A 257 14.34 -17.85 9.55
CA ARG A 257 13.45 -17.21 8.60
C ARG A 257 12.16 -16.73 9.27
N ARG A 258 11.52 -17.60 10.03
CA ARG A 258 10.31 -17.22 10.78
C ARG A 258 10.61 -16.10 11.77
N PHE A 259 11.72 -16.15 12.49
CA PHE A 259 12.12 -15.09 13.40
C PHE A 259 12.27 -13.75 12.66
N THR A 260 12.93 -13.75 11.50
CA THR A 260 13.06 -12.54 10.66
C THR A 260 11.70 -12.02 10.20
N ASP A 261 10.80 -12.92 9.80
CA ASP A 261 9.43 -12.56 9.40
C ASP A 261 8.63 -11.98 10.58
N ASP A 262 8.77 -12.53 11.77
CA ASP A 262 8.10 -12.05 12.99
C ASP A 262 8.67 -10.69 13.44
N VAL A 263 9.99 -10.48 13.31
CA VAL A 263 10.63 -9.17 13.52
C VAL A 263 10.11 -8.14 12.53
N PHE A 264 10.02 -8.50 11.23
CA PHE A 264 9.46 -7.62 10.22
C PHE A 264 7.99 -7.25 10.54
N ASN A 265 7.16 -8.23 10.88
CA ASN A 265 5.75 -8.01 11.23
C ASN A 265 5.60 -7.13 12.51
N THR A 266 6.57 -7.20 13.43
CA THR A 266 6.62 -6.33 14.60
C THR A 266 7.01 -4.90 14.21
N ALA A 267 8.01 -4.74 13.33
CA ALA A 267 8.47 -3.43 12.85
C ALA A 267 7.38 -2.69 12.06
N VAL A 268 6.63 -3.41 11.21
CA VAL A 268 5.57 -2.83 10.35
C VAL A 268 4.52 -2.04 11.12
N VAL A 269 4.16 -2.48 12.33
CA VAL A 269 3.10 -1.83 13.13
C VAL A 269 3.64 -0.88 14.20
N ALA A 270 4.96 -0.75 14.33
CA ALA A 270 5.55 0.12 15.34
C ALA A 270 5.10 1.58 15.18
N GLU A 271 5.04 2.08 13.94
CA GLU A 271 4.53 3.42 13.67
C GLU A 271 3.08 3.63 14.07
N ASP A 272 2.23 2.59 13.95
CA ASP A 272 0.80 2.66 14.28
C ASP A 272 0.58 3.01 15.76
N PHE A 273 1.58 2.71 16.60
CA PHE A 273 1.60 3.00 18.05
C PHE A 273 2.54 4.13 18.44
N ASP A 274 3.05 4.91 17.48
CA ASP A 274 4.00 6.01 17.72
C ASP A 274 5.27 5.56 18.49
N ILE A 275 5.80 4.36 18.17
CA ILE A 275 7.00 3.81 18.79
C ILE A 275 8.23 4.41 18.14
N GLU A 276 9.15 4.95 18.97
CA GLU A 276 10.31 5.70 18.52
C GLU A 276 11.50 4.81 18.13
N GLU A 277 11.54 3.55 18.62
CA GLU A 277 12.60 2.60 18.30
C GLU A 277 12.54 2.21 16.81
N ASP A 278 13.67 2.33 16.11
CA ASP A 278 13.79 1.91 14.71
C ASP A 278 13.94 0.37 14.61
N LEU A 279 12.81 -0.32 14.64
CA LEU A 279 12.80 -1.79 14.58
C LEU A 279 13.22 -2.33 13.20
N TYR A 280 13.19 -1.50 12.15
CA TYR A 280 13.68 -1.91 10.84
C TYR A 280 15.22 -1.94 10.77
N SER A 281 15.91 -1.25 11.65
CA SER A 281 17.38 -1.16 11.65
C SER A 281 18.07 -2.52 11.86
N VAL A 282 17.42 -3.45 12.56
CA VAL A 282 17.95 -4.80 12.78
C VAL A 282 17.81 -5.73 11.56
N LEU A 283 16.99 -5.36 10.58
CA LEU A 283 16.69 -6.18 9.41
C LEU A 283 17.70 -5.90 8.29
N PRO A 284 18.31 -6.91 7.66
CA PRO A 284 19.07 -6.73 6.43
C PRO A 284 18.21 -6.11 5.34
N PHE A 285 18.79 -5.22 4.53
CA PHE A 285 18.07 -4.54 3.46
C PHE A 285 17.41 -5.53 2.48
N ASP A 286 18.12 -6.61 2.15
CA ASP A 286 17.61 -7.64 1.24
C ASP A 286 16.35 -8.35 1.79
N ALA A 287 16.29 -8.59 3.09
CA ALA A 287 15.10 -9.14 3.72
C ALA A 287 13.93 -8.15 3.67
N VAL A 288 14.20 -6.85 3.93
CA VAL A 288 13.19 -5.77 3.82
C VAL A 288 12.66 -5.65 2.40
N TYR A 289 13.57 -5.58 1.40
CA TYR A 289 13.21 -5.48 -0.02
C TYR A 289 12.38 -6.68 -0.48
N ARG A 290 12.78 -7.88 -0.09
CA ARG A 290 12.07 -9.12 -0.42
C ARG A 290 10.64 -9.11 0.12
N ARG A 291 10.45 -8.74 1.39
CA ARG A 291 9.11 -8.67 2.00
C ARG A 291 8.25 -7.61 1.34
N TRP A 292 8.83 -6.45 1.03
CA TRP A 292 8.16 -5.43 0.24
C TRP A 292 7.71 -5.98 -1.11
N ALA A 293 8.62 -6.55 -1.91
CA ALA A 293 8.33 -7.00 -3.27
C ALA A 293 7.23 -8.06 -3.30
N GLN A 294 7.26 -9.03 -2.38
CA GLN A 294 6.24 -10.06 -2.26
C GLN A 294 4.86 -9.46 -2.00
N ASN A 295 4.75 -8.59 -1.01
CA ASN A 295 3.47 -7.98 -0.67
C ASN A 295 3.00 -7.02 -1.77
N ASN A 296 3.91 -6.27 -2.40
CA ASN A 296 3.61 -5.38 -3.50
C ASN A 296 2.99 -6.13 -4.70
N MET A 297 3.62 -7.25 -5.09
CA MET A 297 3.10 -8.15 -6.13
C MET A 297 1.75 -8.74 -5.76
N PHE A 298 1.59 -9.21 -4.52
CA PHE A 298 0.33 -9.75 -4.03
C PHE A 298 -0.81 -8.72 -4.11
N LEU A 299 -0.56 -7.50 -3.64
CA LEU A 299 -1.55 -6.42 -3.65
C LEU A 299 -1.97 -6.08 -5.08
N TYR A 300 -1.00 -5.84 -5.96
CA TYR A 300 -1.31 -5.43 -7.32
C TYR A 300 -2.01 -6.56 -8.11
N LEU A 301 -1.43 -7.75 -8.16
CA LEU A 301 -1.96 -8.87 -8.93
C LEU A 301 -3.32 -9.36 -8.41
N GLY A 302 -3.53 -9.26 -7.10
CA GLY A 302 -4.76 -9.68 -6.44
C GLY A 302 -5.89 -8.68 -6.50
N HIS A 303 -5.59 -7.37 -6.64
CA HIS A 303 -6.59 -6.35 -6.36
C HIS A 303 -6.63 -5.17 -7.34
N CYS A 304 -5.66 -5.06 -8.26
CA CYS A 304 -5.60 -4.01 -9.26
C CYS A 304 -5.88 -4.53 -10.68
N ASN A 305 -5.60 -3.70 -11.69
CA ASN A 305 -5.85 -3.98 -13.11
C ASN A 305 -4.72 -4.79 -13.75
N SER A 306 -4.36 -5.95 -13.17
CA SER A 306 -3.35 -6.83 -13.76
C SER A 306 -3.81 -7.40 -15.09
N VAL A 307 -2.89 -7.68 -16.02
CA VAL A 307 -3.22 -8.30 -17.31
C VAL A 307 -3.86 -9.66 -17.12
N ASP A 308 -3.41 -10.44 -16.14
CA ASP A 308 -3.90 -11.80 -15.90
C ASP A 308 -5.32 -11.91 -15.31
N ALA A 309 -5.68 -11.01 -14.38
CA ALA A 309 -6.91 -11.15 -13.60
C ALA A 309 -7.62 -9.82 -13.32
N GLY A 310 -7.08 -8.71 -13.84
CA GLY A 310 -7.55 -7.37 -13.51
C GLY A 310 -9.00 -7.09 -13.89
N LEU A 311 -9.50 -7.65 -14.99
CA LEU A 311 -10.87 -7.40 -15.42
C LEU A 311 -11.90 -7.85 -14.38
N ASP A 312 -11.72 -9.02 -13.77
CA ASP A 312 -12.61 -9.52 -12.73
C ASP A 312 -12.57 -8.65 -11.48
N ARG A 313 -11.38 -8.12 -11.15
CA ARG A 313 -11.17 -7.23 -10.00
C ARG A 313 -11.77 -5.86 -10.22
N VAL A 314 -11.52 -5.27 -11.37
CA VAL A 314 -12.05 -3.97 -11.75
C VAL A 314 -13.59 -4.02 -11.74
N ALA A 315 -14.20 -5.09 -12.21
CA ALA A 315 -15.65 -5.28 -12.21
C ALA A 315 -16.28 -5.23 -10.80
N MET A 316 -15.52 -5.58 -9.74
CA MET A 316 -16.01 -5.51 -8.37
C MET A 316 -16.30 -4.08 -7.87
N ALA A 317 -15.67 -3.07 -8.47
CA ALA A 317 -15.92 -1.67 -8.13
C ALA A 317 -17.22 -1.09 -8.73
N LYS A 318 -17.92 -1.84 -9.57
CA LYS A 318 -19.10 -1.36 -10.30
C LYS A 318 -20.17 -0.78 -9.39
N SER A 319 -20.55 -1.48 -8.32
CA SER A 319 -21.56 -1.00 -7.37
C SER A 319 -21.15 0.30 -6.66
N CYS A 320 -19.86 0.44 -6.35
CA CYS A 320 -19.33 1.68 -5.77
C CYS A 320 -19.38 2.84 -6.76
N VAL A 321 -19.04 2.61 -8.03
CA VAL A 321 -19.10 3.62 -9.09
C VAL A 321 -20.55 4.04 -9.34
N GLU A 322 -21.50 3.11 -9.38
CA GLU A 322 -22.94 3.40 -9.52
C GLU A 322 -23.47 4.23 -8.36
N ASP A 323 -23.06 3.95 -7.11
CA ASP A 323 -23.39 4.76 -5.95
C ASP A 323 -22.77 6.18 -6.02
N ILE A 324 -21.51 6.29 -6.46
CA ILE A 324 -20.85 7.59 -6.67
C ILE A 324 -21.59 8.42 -7.71
N VAL A 325 -21.91 7.86 -8.87
CA VAL A 325 -22.60 8.56 -9.96
C VAL A 325 -24.00 9.00 -9.53
N THR A 326 -24.79 8.10 -8.95
CA THR A 326 -26.16 8.39 -8.51
C THR A 326 -26.20 9.53 -7.48
N LYS A 327 -25.32 9.46 -6.46
CA LYS A 327 -25.28 10.49 -5.42
C LYS A 327 -24.71 11.82 -5.90
N ALA A 328 -23.72 11.78 -6.80
CA ALA A 328 -23.20 13.01 -7.41
C ALA A 328 -24.27 13.73 -8.24
N ASP A 329 -24.99 12.99 -9.11
CA ASP A 329 -26.05 13.59 -9.93
C ASP A 329 -27.20 14.15 -9.06
N GLU A 330 -27.61 13.46 -7.98
CA GLU A 330 -28.58 13.99 -7.01
C GLU A 330 -28.06 15.27 -6.34
N ALA A 331 -26.81 15.27 -5.86
CA ALA A 331 -26.24 16.44 -5.17
C ALA A 331 -26.10 17.65 -6.12
N LEU A 332 -25.69 17.42 -7.37
CA LEU A 332 -25.54 18.46 -8.40
C LEU A 332 -26.89 19.05 -8.85
N ALA A 333 -27.95 18.22 -8.91
CA ALA A 333 -29.28 18.63 -9.27
C ALA A 333 -29.94 19.43 -8.16
N THR A 334 -29.84 18.98 -6.90
CA THR A 334 -30.55 19.58 -5.76
C THR A 334 -29.78 20.72 -5.08
N GLY A 335 -28.44 20.68 -5.11
CA GLY A 335 -27.57 21.60 -4.38
C GLY A 335 -27.60 21.45 -2.85
N ASN A 336 -28.29 20.42 -2.33
CA ASN A 336 -28.53 20.23 -0.91
C ASN A 336 -27.35 19.59 -0.16
N TYR A 337 -26.49 18.85 -0.86
CA TYR A 337 -25.39 18.09 -0.28
C TYR A 337 -24.04 18.75 -0.55
N ALA A 338 -23.19 18.82 0.48
CA ALA A 338 -21.79 19.20 0.35
C ALA A 338 -20.94 17.99 -0.02
N ALA A 339 -21.21 16.84 0.59
CA ALA A 339 -20.38 15.66 0.35
C ALA A 339 -21.14 14.35 0.59
N ASP A 340 -20.64 13.30 -0.09
CA ASP A 340 -20.84 11.90 0.25
C ASP A 340 -19.50 11.27 0.60
N LEU A 341 -19.36 10.77 1.81
CA LEU A 341 -18.14 10.25 2.40
C LEU A 341 -18.28 8.74 2.63
N ARG A 342 -17.38 7.95 2.04
CA ARG A 342 -17.35 6.48 2.15
C ARG A 342 -16.09 6.05 2.86
N PHE A 343 -16.20 5.12 3.83
CA PHE A 343 -15.08 4.60 4.61
C PHE A 343 -15.08 3.08 4.58
N GLY A 344 -14.08 2.52 3.95
CA GLY A 344 -13.95 1.08 3.70
C GLY A 344 -12.51 0.60 3.83
N HIS A 345 -12.12 -0.24 2.88
CA HIS A 345 -10.89 -1.01 2.92
C HIS A 345 -9.99 -0.72 1.71
N ASP A 346 -8.77 -1.28 1.76
CA ASP A 346 -7.76 -1.17 0.70
C ASP A 346 -8.22 -1.85 -0.60
N TYR A 347 -8.70 -3.08 -0.53
CA TYR A 347 -9.06 -3.85 -1.71
C TYR A 347 -10.15 -3.21 -2.58
N PRO A 348 -11.28 -2.74 -2.03
CA PRO A 348 -12.27 -1.98 -2.80
C PRO A 348 -11.72 -0.67 -3.37
N LEU A 349 -10.84 0.03 -2.63
CA LEU A 349 -10.24 1.27 -3.12
C LEU A 349 -9.30 1.02 -4.31
N MET A 350 -8.49 -0.05 -4.28
CA MET A 350 -7.65 -0.45 -5.40
C MET A 350 -8.48 -0.82 -6.64
N ALA A 351 -9.55 -1.59 -6.45
CA ALA A 351 -10.47 -1.93 -7.52
C ALA A 351 -11.16 -0.68 -8.10
N LEU A 352 -11.57 0.26 -7.25
CA LEU A 352 -12.21 1.52 -7.64
C LEU A 352 -11.25 2.41 -8.44
N ALA A 353 -10.01 2.59 -7.97
CA ALA A 353 -9.00 3.37 -8.69
C ALA A 353 -8.68 2.74 -10.06
N SER A 354 -8.65 1.41 -10.13
CA SER A 354 -8.45 0.66 -11.37
C SER A 354 -9.63 0.80 -12.33
N TYR A 355 -10.88 0.73 -11.84
CA TYR A 355 -12.09 0.91 -12.63
C TYR A 355 -12.17 2.31 -13.25
N LEU A 356 -11.82 3.33 -12.49
CA LEU A 356 -11.79 4.72 -12.93
C LEU A 356 -10.59 5.02 -13.85
N GLY A 357 -9.60 4.14 -13.91
CA GLY A 357 -8.39 4.35 -14.69
C GLY A 357 -7.48 5.44 -14.12
N VAL A 358 -7.44 5.59 -12.80
CA VAL A 358 -6.57 6.59 -12.13
C VAL A 358 -5.11 6.29 -12.46
N GLU A 359 -4.44 7.23 -13.15
CA GLU A 359 -3.05 7.06 -13.61
C GLU A 359 -2.07 6.80 -12.44
N GLY A 360 -1.14 5.87 -12.64
CA GLY A 360 -0.16 5.43 -11.65
C GLY A 360 -0.70 4.49 -10.57
N VAL A 361 -2.03 4.38 -10.43
CA VAL A 361 -2.69 3.50 -9.45
C VAL A 361 -3.46 2.38 -10.15
N GLY A 362 -4.27 2.73 -11.14
CA GLY A 362 -5.13 1.82 -11.90
C GLY A 362 -4.55 1.40 -13.25
N ASP A 363 -3.27 1.60 -13.50
CA ASP A 363 -2.63 1.22 -14.76
C ASP A 363 -2.68 -0.29 -14.97
N ARG A 364 -2.72 -0.73 -16.24
CA ARG A 364 -2.75 -2.14 -16.59
C ARG A 364 -1.33 -2.64 -16.83
N LEU A 365 -0.82 -3.46 -15.91
CA LEU A 365 0.56 -3.94 -15.93
C LEU A 365 0.64 -5.46 -16.03
N GLU A 366 1.70 -5.91 -16.70
CA GLU A 366 2.17 -7.29 -16.62
C GLU A 366 2.84 -7.56 -15.26
N ALA A 367 2.95 -8.83 -14.87
CA ALA A 367 3.49 -9.19 -13.56
C ALA A 367 4.94 -8.72 -13.34
N ASP A 368 5.77 -8.76 -14.39
CA ASP A 368 7.18 -8.35 -14.36
C ASP A 368 7.38 -6.82 -14.30
N GLU A 369 6.38 -6.04 -14.66
CA GLU A 369 6.41 -4.58 -14.60
C GLU A 369 6.03 -4.01 -13.22
N VAL A 370 5.35 -4.82 -12.37
CA VAL A 370 4.69 -4.32 -11.15
C VAL A 370 5.68 -3.65 -10.20
N CYS A 371 6.80 -4.31 -9.90
CA CYS A 371 7.77 -3.77 -8.95
C CYS A 371 8.48 -2.49 -9.42
N ASP A 372 8.45 -2.19 -10.71
CA ASP A 372 9.03 -0.97 -11.28
C ASP A 372 8.03 0.19 -11.39
N LYS A 373 6.75 -0.12 -11.63
CA LYS A 373 5.74 0.87 -12.00
C LYS A 373 4.68 1.12 -10.94
N TRP A 374 4.52 0.20 -9.98
CA TRP A 374 3.49 0.32 -8.96
C TRP A 374 4.05 0.05 -7.56
N MET A 375 3.90 1.02 -6.66
CA MET A 375 4.43 0.98 -5.29
C MET A 375 3.26 1.03 -4.30
N GLY A 376 3.02 -0.09 -3.57
CA GLY A 376 1.93 -0.18 -2.62
C GLY A 376 2.00 0.87 -1.51
N PHE A 377 3.19 1.20 -1.04
CA PHE A 377 3.38 2.24 -0.01
C PHE A 377 2.97 3.65 -0.48
N TRP A 378 3.01 3.95 -1.78
CA TRP A 378 2.50 5.22 -2.31
C TRP A 378 1.05 5.12 -2.78
N ASN A 379 0.60 3.91 -3.16
CA ASN A 379 -0.69 3.76 -3.80
C ASN A 379 -1.80 3.26 -2.86
N ILE A 380 -1.44 2.58 -1.76
CA ILE A 380 -2.45 1.98 -0.88
C ILE A 380 -2.01 1.91 0.60
N CYS A 381 -1.26 2.90 1.08
CA CYS A 381 -0.95 3.01 2.52
C CYS A 381 -2.22 3.18 3.37
N MET A 382 -2.08 3.18 4.70
CA MET A 382 -3.19 3.46 5.61
C MET A 382 -3.83 4.81 5.28
N ALA A 383 -5.12 4.97 5.51
CA ALA A 383 -5.93 6.15 5.19
C ALA A 383 -5.88 6.63 3.72
N SER A 384 -5.36 5.81 2.79
CA SER A 384 -5.43 6.10 1.35
C SER A 384 -6.85 6.48 0.94
N ASN A 385 -6.96 7.46 0.06
CA ASN A 385 -8.27 8.00 -0.30
C ASN A 385 -8.34 8.47 -1.76
N LEU A 386 -9.55 8.41 -2.28
CA LEU A 386 -9.95 8.98 -3.56
C LEU A 386 -10.99 10.06 -3.31
N GLN A 387 -10.79 11.25 -3.89
CA GLN A 387 -11.70 12.37 -3.79
C GLN A 387 -12.05 12.87 -5.19
N LEU A 388 -13.33 12.96 -5.49
CA LEU A 388 -13.86 13.59 -6.69
C LEU A 388 -14.40 14.96 -6.29
N ILE A 389 -13.81 16.02 -6.82
CA ILE A 389 -14.20 17.39 -6.53
C ILE A 389 -14.99 17.94 -7.72
N PHE A 390 -16.25 18.25 -7.50
CA PHE A 390 -17.16 18.73 -8.54
C PHE A 390 -17.25 20.25 -8.55
N TYR A 391 -17.18 20.80 -9.75
CA TYR A 391 -17.24 22.23 -10.01
C TYR A 391 -18.42 22.52 -10.94
N LYS A 392 -19.09 23.66 -10.71
CA LYS A 392 -20.22 24.10 -11.53
C LYS A 392 -20.05 25.56 -11.93
N ASN A 393 -20.41 25.90 -13.18
CA ASN A 393 -20.47 27.25 -13.65
C ASN A 393 -21.91 27.80 -13.60
N ASN A 394 -22.09 29.09 -13.96
CA ASN A 394 -23.43 29.71 -13.97
C ASN A 394 -24.36 29.18 -15.07
N ALA A 395 -23.81 28.57 -16.13
CA ALA A 395 -24.61 27.93 -17.19
C ALA A 395 -25.13 26.54 -16.79
N GLY A 396 -24.63 26.01 -15.68
CA GLY A 396 -25.00 24.67 -15.20
C GLY A 396 -24.03 23.56 -15.63
N ASP A 397 -22.99 23.87 -16.42
CA ASP A 397 -21.99 22.89 -16.82
C ASP A 397 -21.20 22.39 -15.60
N VAL A 398 -20.90 21.11 -15.60
CA VAL A 398 -20.22 20.42 -14.49
C VAL A 398 -18.87 19.88 -14.93
N LEU A 399 -17.84 20.22 -14.15
CA LEU A 399 -16.51 19.59 -14.22
C LEU A 399 -16.23 18.78 -12.96
N VAL A 400 -15.41 17.76 -13.11
CA VAL A 400 -14.90 16.96 -11.99
C VAL A 400 -13.36 16.87 -12.06
N LYS A 401 -12.71 16.93 -10.92
CA LYS A 401 -11.27 16.71 -10.72
C LYS A 401 -11.07 15.53 -9.78
N PHE A 402 -10.13 14.64 -10.11
CA PHE A 402 -9.81 13.46 -9.33
C PHE A 402 -8.56 13.70 -8.51
N LEU A 403 -8.66 13.43 -7.21
CA LEU A 403 -7.53 13.44 -6.29
C LEU A 403 -7.35 12.04 -5.72
N TYR A 404 -6.16 11.48 -5.83
CA TYR A 404 -5.79 10.26 -5.15
C TYR A 404 -4.72 10.56 -4.12
N GLN A 405 -4.95 10.19 -2.86
CA GLN A 405 -4.14 10.62 -1.72
C GLN A 405 -3.87 12.13 -1.75
N GLU A 406 -4.94 12.89 -1.96
CA GLU A 406 -4.97 14.36 -2.02
C GLU A 406 -4.17 14.99 -3.19
N GLN A 407 -3.53 14.18 -4.06
CA GLN A 407 -2.80 14.62 -5.25
C GLN A 407 -3.67 14.55 -6.50
N GLU A 408 -3.58 15.56 -7.38
CA GLU A 408 -4.28 15.56 -8.67
C GLU A 408 -3.82 14.37 -9.52
N ARG A 409 -4.80 13.64 -10.09
CA ARG A 409 -4.55 12.52 -10.99
C ARG A 409 -5.36 12.66 -12.27
N LEU A 410 -4.75 12.23 -13.38
CA LEU A 410 -5.45 12.06 -14.64
C LEU A 410 -6.10 10.67 -14.70
N LEU A 411 -7.03 10.52 -15.64
CA LEU A 411 -7.69 9.26 -15.94
C LEU A 411 -7.15 8.72 -17.25
N ARG A 412 -6.66 7.49 -17.25
CA ARG A 412 -6.15 6.83 -18.45
C ARG A 412 -7.23 6.68 -19.51
N GLY A 413 -6.87 7.04 -20.74
CA GLY A 413 -7.73 6.88 -21.91
C GLY A 413 -8.90 7.88 -21.98
N LEU A 414 -8.90 8.90 -21.12
CA LEU A 414 -9.88 9.96 -21.14
C LEU A 414 -9.18 11.33 -21.25
N GLU A 415 -9.50 12.07 -22.31
CA GLU A 415 -8.94 13.41 -22.49
C GLU A 415 -9.60 14.42 -21.54
N PRO A 416 -8.81 15.19 -20.75
CA PRO A 416 -9.36 16.22 -19.89
C PRO A 416 -9.93 17.39 -20.71
N PHE A 417 -10.90 18.08 -20.14
CA PHE A 417 -11.42 19.32 -20.70
C PHE A 417 -10.37 20.45 -20.64
N GLN A 418 -9.72 20.58 -19.49
CA GLN A 418 -8.63 21.53 -19.26
C GLN A 418 -7.83 21.14 -18.02
N GLY A 419 -6.50 20.92 -18.15
CA GLY A 419 -5.68 20.46 -17.04
C GLY A 419 -6.23 19.16 -16.43
N PRO A 420 -6.39 19.05 -15.08
CA PRO A 420 -6.93 17.85 -14.45
C PRO A 420 -8.47 17.84 -14.34
N TYR A 421 -9.17 18.69 -15.11
CA TYR A 421 -10.62 18.84 -15.08
C TYR A 421 -11.29 18.12 -16.24
N TYR A 422 -12.27 17.28 -15.95
CA TYR A 422 -13.07 16.52 -16.93
C TYR A 422 -14.51 17.01 -16.94
N LYS A 423 -15.17 17.02 -18.10
CA LYS A 423 -16.63 17.17 -18.14
C LYS A 423 -17.27 15.96 -17.48
N TRP A 424 -18.19 16.17 -16.52
CA TRP A 424 -18.82 15.08 -15.79
C TRP A 424 -19.57 14.11 -16.72
N GLU A 425 -20.28 14.63 -17.71
CA GLU A 425 -20.99 13.79 -18.71
C GLU A 425 -20.02 12.89 -19.50
N THR A 426 -18.83 13.41 -19.85
CA THR A 426 -17.80 12.61 -20.53
C THR A 426 -17.27 11.48 -19.64
N VAL A 427 -17.06 11.77 -18.35
CA VAL A 427 -16.67 10.73 -17.39
C VAL A 427 -17.76 9.65 -17.29
N LYS A 428 -19.03 10.02 -17.12
CA LYS A 428 -20.15 9.06 -17.05
C LYS A 428 -20.23 8.19 -18.30
N ALA A 429 -20.14 8.77 -19.48
CA ALA A 429 -20.17 8.03 -20.74
C ALA A 429 -19.01 7.02 -20.86
N ASN A 430 -17.81 7.39 -20.39
CA ASN A 430 -16.67 6.47 -20.34
C ASN A 430 -16.92 5.31 -19.38
N LEU A 431 -17.49 5.57 -18.20
CA LEU A 431 -17.83 4.53 -17.20
C LEU A 431 -18.90 3.57 -17.71
N GLU A 432 -19.85 4.04 -18.53
CA GLU A 432 -20.85 3.17 -19.19
C GLU A 432 -20.23 2.25 -20.23
N GLY A 433 -19.15 2.67 -20.88
CA GLY A 433 -18.39 1.84 -21.82
C GLY A 433 -17.78 0.58 -21.20
N TYR A 434 -17.45 0.61 -19.90
CA TYR A 434 -17.01 -0.56 -19.14
C TYR A 434 -18.12 -1.59 -18.86
N LYS A 435 -19.38 -1.26 -19.14
CA LYS A 435 -20.53 -2.18 -19.00
C LYS A 435 -20.63 -3.21 -20.13
N ARG A 436 -19.74 -3.18 -21.13
CA ARG A 436 -19.81 -4.04 -22.33
C ARG A 436 -18.76 -5.15 -22.33
#